data_8b68c2f931602a414cecfc05c399253a
#
_entry.id   8b68c2f931602a414cecfc05c399253a
#
_cell.length_a   1.000
_cell.length_b   1.000
_cell.length_c   1.000
_cell.angle_alpha   90.00
_cell.angle_beta   90.00
_cell.angle_gamma   90.00
#
_symmetry.space_group_name_H-M   'P 1'
#
loop_
_entity.id
_entity.type
_entity.pdbx_description
1 polymer ?
#
loop_
_entity_poly.entity_id
_entity_poly.type
_entity_poly.pdbx_seq_one_letter_code
_entity_poly.pdbx_strand_id
1 'polypeptide(L)' 'MKEGDLVKYKNGNVYLINGKREIKGKIVYYFLDGFPDNEVFSPEDLELISEAG' A
#
# COMPACT_ATOMS: atom_id res chain seq x y z
N MET A 1 8.06 1.83 1.50
CA MET A 1 6.66 2.12 1.92
C MET A 1 6.36 1.32 3.17
N LYS A 2 5.61 1.90 4.07
CA LYS A 2 5.28 1.26 5.34
C LYS A 2 3.91 1.73 5.81
N GLU A 3 3.39 1.08 6.83
CA GLU A 3 2.11 1.44 7.42
C GLU A 3 2.11 2.90 7.84
N GLY A 4 1.05 3.63 7.50
CA GLY A 4 0.92 5.05 7.78
C GLY A 4 1.33 5.95 6.62
N ASP A 5 2.02 5.41 5.63
CA ASP A 5 2.41 6.20 4.46
C ASP A 5 1.21 6.48 3.56
N LEU A 6 1.24 7.61 2.87
CA LEU A 6 0.24 7.94 1.84
C LEU A 6 0.81 7.58 0.48
N VAL A 7 0.01 6.88 -0.31
CA VAL A 7 0.40 6.44 -1.65
C VAL A 7 -0.69 6.78 -2.65
N LYS A 8 -0.26 7.01 -3.89
CA LYS A 8 -1.17 7.22 -5.00
C LYS A 8 -1.27 5.93 -5.80
N TYR A 9 -2.49 5.45 -5.98
CA TYR A 9 -2.74 4.25 -6.76
C TYR A 9 -2.85 4.63 -8.24
N LYS A 10 -2.74 3.64 -9.11
CA LYS A 10 -2.79 3.84 -10.56
C LYS A 10 -4.10 4.47 -11.04
N ASN A 11 -5.16 4.43 -10.22
CA ASN A 11 -6.43 5.08 -10.55
C ASN A 11 -6.41 6.59 -10.28
N GLY A 12 -5.30 7.13 -9.77
CA GLY A 12 -5.15 8.54 -9.50
C GLY A 12 -5.54 8.98 -8.11
N ASN A 13 -6.10 8.08 -7.31
CA ASN A 13 -6.52 8.41 -5.94
C ASN A 13 -5.41 8.13 -4.94
N VAL A 14 -5.46 8.83 -3.81
CA VAL A 14 -4.48 8.69 -2.74
C VAL A 14 -5.10 7.91 -1.59
N TYR A 15 -4.35 6.95 -1.06
CA TYR A 15 -4.81 6.09 0.02
C TYR A 15 -3.74 5.97 1.10
N LEU A 16 -4.19 5.63 2.31
CA LEU A 16 -3.32 5.38 3.44
C LEU A 16 -2.98 3.88 3.47
N ILE A 17 -1.69 3.56 3.62
CA ILE A 17 -1.28 2.17 3.82
C ILE A 17 -1.62 1.77 5.25
N ASN A 18 -2.47 0.75 5.43
CA ASN A 18 -2.84 0.30 6.76
C ASN A 18 -2.25 -1.07 7.12
N GLY A 19 -1.36 -1.59 6.27
CA GLY A 19 -0.66 -2.83 6.57
C GLY A 19 0.11 -3.32 5.36
N LYS A 20 0.91 -4.36 5.58
CA LYS A 20 1.63 -5.00 4.48
C LYS A 20 1.68 -6.50 4.73
N ARG A 21 1.84 -7.26 3.63
CA ARG A 21 1.96 -8.70 3.70
C ARG A 21 3.16 -9.13 2.87
N GLU A 22 4.05 -9.91 3.48
CA GLU A 22 5.23 -10.44 2.82
C GLU A 22 4.98 -11.89 2.46
N ILE A 23 5.25 -12.23 1.20
CA ILE A 23 5.06 -13.60 0.72
C ILE A 23 6.42 -14.16 0.33
N LYS A 24 6.77 -15.27 0.98
CA LYS A 24 8.03 -16.00 0.74
C LYS A 24 9.26 -15.11 0.90
N GLY A 25 9.16 -14.08 1.73
CA GLY A 25 10.27 -13.19 2.03
C GLY A 25 10.69 -12.27 0.90
N LYS A 26 10.00 -12.30 -0.23
CA LYS A 26 10.43 -11.53 -1.40
C LYS A 26 9.37 -10.59 -1.95
N ILE A 27 8.11 -11.01 -1.93
CA ILE A 27 7.03 -10.23 -2.52
C ILE A 27 6.27 -9.55 -1.41
N VAL A 28 6.20 -8.22 -1.46
CA VAL A 28 5.49 -7.43 -0.45
C VAL A 28 4.26 -6.83 -1.10
N TYR A 29 3.11 -7.07 -0.49
CA TYR A 29 1.86 -6.44 -0.89
C TYR A 29 1.37 -5.54 0.22
N TYR A 30 0.61 -4.53 -0.13
CA TYR A 30 0.12 -3.55 0.81
C TYR A 30 -1.39 -3.58 0.91
N PHE A 31 -1.89 -3.27 2.10
CA PHE A 31 -3.31 -3.08 2.35
C PHE A 31 -3.57 -1.59 2.41
N LEU A 32 -4.61 -1.14 1.73
CA LEU A 32 -4.95 0.27 1.68
C LEU A 32 -6.26 0.50 2.44
N ASP A 33 -6.30 1.61 3.17
CA ASP A 33 -7.51 2.02 3.88
C ASP A 33 -8.61 2.31 2.86
N GLY A 34 -9.82 1.83 3.15
CA GLY A 34 -10.94 1.98 2.22
C GLY A 34 -11.22 0.74 1.40
N PHE A 35 -10.39 -0.30 1.53
CA PHE A 35 -10.57 -1.57 0.82
C PHE A 35 -10.67 -2.71 1.82
N PRO A 36 -11.31 -3.84 1.43
CA PRO A 36 -11.40 -4.99 2.33
C PRO A 36 -10.02 -5.62 2.59
N ASP A 37 -9.90 -6.28 3.73
CA ASP A 37 -8.64 -6.89 4.17
C ASP A 37 -8.14 -8.00 3.26
N ASN A 38 -9.00 -8.55 2.41
CA ASN A 38 -8.59 -9.59 1.47
C ASN A 38 -8.12 -9.03 0.14
N GLU A 39 -8.08 -7.70 0.00
CA GLU A 39 -7.61 -7.07 -1.23
C GLU A 39 -6.23 -6.48 -0.97
N VAL A 40 -5.25 -6.91 -1.77
CA VAL A 40 -3.87 -6.47 -1.63
C VAL A 40 -3.41 -5.76 -2.89
N PHE A 41 -2.41 -4.89 -2.73
CA PHE A 41 -1.93 -4.04 -3.82
C PHE A 41 -0.42 -4.21 -3.99
N SER A 42 0.00 -4.32 -5.25
CA SER A 42 1.41 -4.44 -5.58
C SER A 42 2.11 -3.10 -5.45
N PRO A 43 3.35 -3.06 -4.94
CA PRO A 43 4.08 -1.80 -4.81
C PRO A 43 4.31 -1.10 -6.14
N GLU A 44 4.36 -1.85 -7.24
CA GLU A 44 4.56 -1.23 -8.56
C GLU A 44 3.35 -0.43 -9.03
N ASP A 45 2.19 -0.65 -8.43
CA ASP A 45 0.97 0.10 -8.73
C ASP A 45 0.80 1.31 -7.83
N LEU A 46 1.72 1.53 -6.91
CA LEU A 46 1.64 2.57 -5.88
C LEU A 46 2.81 3.53 -6.00
N GLU A 47 2.52 4.81 -5.82
CA GLU A 47 3.55 5.85 -5.79
C GLU A 47 3.54 6.50 -4.41
N LEU A 48 4.69 6.52 -3.75
CA LEU A 48 4.79 7.14 -2.43
C LEU A 48 4.59 8.64 -2.53
N ILE A 49 3.63 9.15 -1.78
CA ILE A 49 3.34 10.59 -1.75
C ILE A 49 3.90 11.23 -0.49
N SER A 50 3.71 10.58 0.67
CA SER A 50 4.16 11.13 1.94
C SER A 50 4.47 9.97 2.88
N GLU A 51 5.65 10.02 3.49
CA GLU A 51 6.06 9.00 4.45
C GLU A 51 5.53 9.35 5.85
N ALA A 52 5.13 8.32 6.59
CA ALA A 52 4.77 8.47 7.99
C ALA A 52 6.02 8.87 8.76
N GLY A 53 5.91 9.95 9.50
CA GLY A 53 7.03 10.56 10.19
C GLY A 53 7.47 9.88 11.48
#